data_aa98eab280c4c64306804a2e10dab708
#
_entry.id   aa98eab280c4c64306804a2e10dab708
#
_cell.length_a   1.000
_cell.length_b   1.000
_cell.length_c   1.000
_cell.angle_alpha   90.00
_cell.angle_beta   90.00
_cell.angle_gamma   90.00
#
_symmetry.space_group_name_H-M   'P 1'
#
loop_
_entity.id
_entity.type
_entity.pdbx_description
1 polymer ?
#
loop_
_entity_poly.entity_id
_entity_poly.type
_entity_poly.pdbx_seq_one_letter_code
_entity_poly.pdbx_strand_id
1 'polypeptide(L)'
;MRKRPQQQRAKVIVDTILEATQICIAEYGLMQVTTPKIAEKSGVSVGSIYQYFENKDQIILELLRRKSENLGLALKQMAMVKEQIELKALIDMSLQFGFDVMREDNGFFIEVLKYWHGYNNSEAAEILEKHFLEVGLYVFNRFYPHWSFETLKNKSFVIINS
;
A
#
# COMPACT_ATOMS: atom_id res chain seq x y z
N MET A 1 -32.53 -8.51 6.97
CA MET A 1 -32.11 -7.10 6.95
C MET A 1 -31.23 -6.63 8.12
N ARG A 2 -30.83 -7.50 9.08
CA ARG A 2 -29.99 -7.14 10.25
C ARG A 2 -28.45 -7.24 10.05
N LYS A 3 -27.94 -7.78 8.94
CA LYS A 3 -26.48 -7.97 8.71
C LYS A 3 -25.71 -6.69 8.35
N ARG A 4 -26.31 -5.74 7.65
CA ARG A 4 -25.63 -4.50 7.20
C ARG A 4 -25.09 -3.59 8.33
N PRO A 5 -25.84 -3.30 9.43
CA PRO A 5 -25.34 -2.42 10.49
C PRO A 5 -24.17 -3.01 11.27
N GLN A 6 -24.10 -4.32 11.45
CA GLN A 6 -23.04 -5.00 12.20
C GLN A 6 -21.74 -5.03 11.39
N GLN A 7 -21.79 -5.29 10.09
CA GLN A 7 -20.65 -5.22 9.19
C GLN A 7 -20.10 -3.80 9.09
N GLN A 8 -20.96 -2.80 9.06
CA GLN A 8 -20.56 -1.40 8.98
C GLN A 8 -19.86 -0.94 10.27
N ARG A 9 -20.35 -1.37 11.44
CA ARG A 9 -19.70 -1.10 12.73
C ARG A 9 -18.33 -1.79 12.83
N ALA A 10 -18.23 -3.04 12.40
CA ALA A 10 -16.95 -3.77 12.37
C ALA A 10 -15.95 -3.06 11.46
N LYS A 11 -16.38 -2.60 10.27
CA LYS A 11 -15.52 -1.83 9.37
C LYS A 11 -15.00 -0.55 10.03
N VAL A 12 -15.88 0.23 10.67
CA VAL A 12 -15.47 1.47 11.35
C VAL A 12 -14.44 1.18 12.44
N ILE A 13 -14.62 0.14 13.24
CA ILE A 13 -13.66 -0.24 14.29
C ILE A 13 -12.31 -0.63 13.68
N VAL A 14 -12.31 -1.45 12.63
CA VAL A 14 -11.07 -1.83 11.92
C VAL A 14 -10.39 -0.60 11.35
N ASP A 15 -11.10 0.29 10.68
CA ASP A 15 -10.54 1.53 10.12
C ASP A 15 -9.92 2.41 11.22
N THR A 16 -10.59 2.55 12.37
CA THR A 16 -10.07 3.28 13.55
C THR A 16 -8.78 2.65 14.10
N ILE A 17 -8.71 1.32 14.17
CA ILE A 17 -7.50 0.60 14.61
C ILE A 17 -6.34 0.85 13.65
N LEU A 18 -6.59 0.77 12.35
CA LEU A 18 -5.56 0.98 11.32
C LEU A 18 -5.04 2.42 11.30
N GLU A 19 -5.93 3.41 11.43
CA GLU A 19 -5.55 4.82 11.53
C GLU A 19 -4.68 5.07 12.77
N ALA A 20 -5.08 4.56 13.93
CA ALA A 20 -4.30 4.64 15.17
C ALA A 20 -2.94 3.94 15.02
N THR A 21 -2.89 2.82 14.32
CA THR A 21 -1.63 2.09 14.05
C THR A 21 -0.68 2.94 13.20
N GLN A 22 -1.18 3.60 12.17
CA GLN A 22 -0.37 4.51 11.36
C GLN A 22 0.20 5.66 12.19
N ILE A 23 -0.61 6.26 13.06
CA ILE A 23 -0.16 7.33 13.98
C ILE A 23 0.92 6.80 14.93
N CYS A 24 0.72 5.59 15.51
CA CYS A 24 1.71 4.97 16.37
C CYS A 24 3.04 4.69 15.64
N ILE A 25 2.98 4.27 14.38
CA ILE A 25 4.18 4.05 13.56
C ILE A 25 4.93 5.37 13.34
N ALA A 26 4.21 6.44 13.03
CA ALA A 26 4.80 7.77 12.84
C ALA A 26 5.44 8.32 14.13
N GLU A 27 4.82 8.11 15.29
CA GLU A 27 5.29 8.63 16.58
C GLU A 27 6.43 7.81 17.18
N TYR A 28 6.39 6.49 17.07
CA TYR A 28 7.29 5.58 17.80
C TYR A 28 8.23 4.76 16.89
N GLY A 29 7.97 4.74 15.60
CA GLY A 29 8.60 3.81 14.65
C GLY A 29 7.98 2.41 14.69
N LEU A 30 8.08 1.68 13.58
CA LEU A 30 7.41 0.40 13.34
C LEU A 30 7.68 -0.65 14.44
N MET A 31 8.93 -0.76 14.90
CA MET A 31 9.34 -1.76 15.89
C MET A 31 8.80 -1.48 17.29
N GLN A 32 8.52 -0.23 17.61
CA GLN A 32 8.05 0.19 18.94
C GLN A 32 6.52 0.22 19.08
N VAL A 33 5.80 -0.06 17.98
CA VAL A 33 4.33 -0.20 18.01
C VAL A 33 3.95 -1.43 18.83
N THR A 34 2.96 -1.26 19.71
CA THR A 34 2.37 -2.34 20.51
C THR A 34 0.85 -2.24 20.50
N THR A 35 0.15 -3.37 20.69
CA THR A 35 -1.32 -3.36 20.76
C THR A 35 -1.87 -2.43 21.87
N PRO A 36 -1.25 -2.33 23.06
CA PRO A 36 -1.67 -1.33 24.07
C PRO A 36 -1.57 0.12 23.57
N LYS A 37 -0.50 0.51 22.87
CA LYS A 37 -0.37 1.87 22.30
C LYS A 37 -1.44 2.13 21.21
N ILE A 38 -1.73 1.13 20.38
CA ILE A 38 -2.81 1.21 19.39
C ILE A 38 -4.16 1.37 20.09
N ALA A 39 -4.41 0.60 21.15
CA ALA A 39 -5.64 0.70 21.95
C ALA A 39 -5.82 2.09 22.56
N GLU A 40 -4.77 2.64 23.17
CA GLU A 40 -4.76 3.99 23.73
C GLU A 40 -5.07 5.05 22.65
N LYS A 41 -4.40 4.97 21.51
CA LYS A 41 -4.55 5.94 20.40
C LYS A 41 -5.91 5.83 19.71
N SER A 42 -6.46 4.62 19.56
CA SER A 42 -7.75 4.37 18.88
C SER A 42 -8.96 4.56 19.76
N GLY A 43 -8.82 4.52 21.09
CA GLY A 43 -9.92 4.41 22.02
C GLY A 43 -10.63 3.04 22.01
N VAL A 44 -10.11 2.05 21.28
CA VAL A 44 -10.62 0.67 21.22
C VAL A 44 -9.89 -0.17 22.25
N SER A 45 -10.63 -0.92 23.08
CA SER A 45 -10.00 -1.78 24.09
C SER A 45 -9.09 -2.84 23.47
N VAL A 46 -8.00 -3.22 24.14
CA VAL A 46 -7.09 -4.29 23.69
C VAL A 46 -7.85 -5.59 23.41
N GLY A 47 -8.82 -5.96 24.27
CA GLY A 47 -9.66 -7.14 24.05
C GLY A 47 -10.53 -7.04 22.80
N SER A 48 -11.01 -5.84 22.45
CA SER A 48 -11.75 -5.61 21.22
C SER A 48 -10.85 -5.67 19.98
N ILE A 49 -9.60 -5.19 20.07
CA ILE A 49 -8.63 -5.31 18.98
C ILE A 49 -8.38 -6.78 18.66
N TYR A 50 -8.19 -7.64 19.68
CA TYR A 50 -7.97 -9.08 19.49
C TYR A 50 -9.18 -9.83 18.91
N GLN A 51 -10.37 -9.23 18.83
CA GLN A 51 -11.50 -9.79 18.10
C GLN A 51 -11.35 -9.66 16.58
N TYR A 52 -10.52 -8.73 16.11
CA TYR A 52 -10.30 -8.45 14.68
C TYR A 52 -8.92 -8.87 14.18
N PHE A 53 -7.92 -8.88 15.04
CA PHE A 53 -6.52 -9.16 14.70
C PHE A 53 -5.88 -10.03 15.78
N GLU A 54 -5.19 -11.09 15.39
CA GLU A 54 -4.53 -12.01 16.35
C GLU A 54 -3.34 -11.36 17.05
N ASN A 55 -2.65 -10.45 16.35
CA ASN A 55 -1.46 -9.76 16.87
C ASN A 55 -1.22 -8.44 16.12
N LYS A 56 -0.22 -7.66 16.57
CA LYS A 56 0.14 -6.38 15.96
C LYS A 56 0.61 -6.51 14.51
N ASP A 57 1.27 -7.62 14.17
CA ASP A 57 1.84 -7.80 12.84
C ASP A 57 0.74 -7.97 11.79
N GLN A 58 -0.38 -8.64 12.16
CA GLN A 58 -1.56 -8.69 11.31
C GLN A 58 -2.20 -7.30 11.10
N ILE A 59 -2.18 -6.42 12.10
CA ILE A 59 -2.67 -5.04 11.95
C ILE A 59 -1.78 -4.28 10.95
N ILE A 60 -0.46 -4.42 11.09
CA ILE A 60 0.53 -3.77 10.22
C ILE A 60 0.40 -4.30 8.78
N LEU A 61 0.27 -5.61 8.59
CA LEU A 61 0.08 -6.23 7.29
C LEU A 61 -1.22 -5.77 6.61
N GLU A 62 -2.33 -5.69 7.34
CA GLU A 62 -3.60 -5.19 6.79
C GLU A 62 -3.51 -3.70 6.41
N LEU A 63 -2.82 -2.90 7.22
CA LEU A 63 -2.55 -1.50 6.89
C LEU A 63 -1.70 -1.40 5.62
N LEU A 64 -0.62 -2.18 5.52
CA LEU A 64 0.25 -2.23 4.35
C LEU A 64 -0.52 -2.69 3.10
N ARG A 65 -1.34 -3.74 3.21
CA ARG A 65 -2.18 -4.23 2.14
C ARG A 65 -3.10 -3.14 1.58
N ARG A 66 -3.83 -2.44 2.44
CA ARG A 66 -4.74 -1.35 2.02
C ARG A 66 -4.01 -0.19 1.38
N LYS A 67 -2.87 0.20 1.92
CA LYS A 67 -2.04 1.26 1.34
C LYS A 67 -1.47 0.87 -0.01
N SER A 68 -1.01 -0.39 -0.16
CA SER A 68 -0.53 -0.93 -1.43
C SER A 68 -1.63 -0.96 -2.49
N GLU A 69 -2.85 -1.38 -2.14
CA GLU A 69 -4.00 -1.32 -3.04
C GLU A 69 -4.31 0.12 -3.49
N ASN A 70 -4.39 1.06 -2.54
CA ASN A 70 -4.68 2.45 -2.85
C ASN A 70 -3.61 3.09 -3.74
N LEU A 71 -2.33 2.83 -3.45
CA LEU A 71 -1.20 3.30 -4.24
C LEU A 71 -1.25 2.73 -5.67
N GLY A 72 -1.46 1.42 -5.78
CA GLY A 72 -1.57 0.75 -7.07
C GLY A 72 -2.72 1.27 -7.92
N LEU A 73 -3.90 1.48 -7.33
CA LEU A 73 -5.05 2.07 -8.01
C LEU A 73 -4.78 3.51 -8.46
N ALA A 74 -4.13 4.32 -7.62
CA ALA A 74 -3.79 5.71 -7.96
C ALA A 74 -2.78 5.77 -9.12
N LEU A 75 -1.74 4.93 -9.11
CA LEU A 75 -0.78 4.82 -10.22
C LEU A 75 -1.46 4.39 -11.52
N LYS A 76 -2.38 3.41 -11.45
CA LYS A 76 -3.15 2.96 -12.60
C LYS A 76 -4.04 4.07 -13.16
N GLN A 77 -4.74 4.80 -12.32
CA GLN A 77 -5.55 5.95 -12.74
C GLN A 77 -4.69 7.04 -13.38
N MET A 78 -3.53 7.36 -12.80
CA MET A 78 -2.59 8.32 -13.37
C MET A 78 -2.10 7.89 -14.76
N ALA A 79 -1.77 6.63 -14.95
CA ALA A 79 -1.34 6.10 -16.24
C ALA A 79 -2.44 6.18 -17.30
N MET A 80 -3.72 6.10 -16.90
CA MET A 80 -4.87 6.08 -17.83
C MET A 80 -5.39 7.47 -18.22
N VAL A 81 -5.16 8.51 -17.40
CA VAL A 81 -5.89 9.80 -17.52
C VAL A 81 -5.46 10.66 -18.73
N LYS A 82 -4.27 10.45 -19.31
CA LYS A 82 -3.80 11.31 -20.42
C LYS A 82 -3.36 10.51 -21.64
N GLU A 83 -4.22 10.49 -22.68
CA GLU A 83 -3.92 9.80 -23.94
C GLU A 83 -2.74 10.39 -24.73
N GLN A 84 -2.32 11.63 -24.46
CA GLN A 84 -1.27 12.35 -25.20
C GLN A 84 -0.08 12.80 -24.34
N ILE A 85 0.24 12.05 -23.28
CA ILE A 85 1.40 12.37 -22.45
C ILE A 85 2.66 11.69 -23.03
N GLU A 86 3.79 12.38 -23.04
CA GLU A 86 5.08 11.79 -23.37
C GLU A 86 5.58 10.88 -22.22
N LEU A 87 6.32 9.82 -22.56
CA LEU A 87 6.85 8.85 -21.60
C LEU A 87 7.64 9.52 -20.47
N LYS A 88 8.50 10.50 -20.83
CA LYS A 88 9.30 11.24 -19.83
C LYS A 88 8.41 11.94 -18.83
N ALA A 89 7.39 12.67 -19.29
CA ALA A 89 6.47 13.39 -18.42
C ALA A 89 5.65 12.42 -17.53
N LEU A 90 5.27 11.25 -18.03
CA LEU A 90 4.60 10.23 -17.22
C LEU A 90 5.52 9.69 -16.12
N ILE A 91 6.79 9.43 -16.43
CA ILE A 91 7.79 9.00 -15.44
C ILE A 91 7.99 10.09 -14.38
N ASP A 92 8.21 11.34 -14.78
CA ASP A 92 8.40 12.47 -13.85
C ASP A 92 7.19 12.62 -12.91
N MET A 93 5.96 12.53 -13.44
CA MET A 93 4.72 12.55 -12.64
C MET A 93 4.62 11.37 -11.68
N SER A 94 4.99 10.17 -12.11
CA SER A 94 4.93 8.96 -11.27
C SER A 94 5.95 9.04 -10.12
N LEU A 95 7.15 9.53 -10.38
CA LEU A 95 8.16 9.76 -9.35
C LEU A 95 7.71 10.83 -8.36
N GLN A 96 7.20 11.98 -8.87
CA GLN A 96 6.68 13.04 -8.00
C GLN A 96 5.55 12.53 -7.11
N PHE A 97 4.60 11.78 -7.67
CA PHE A 97 3.52 11.15 -6.92
C PHE A 97 4.05 10.21 -5.84
N GLY A 98 5.04 9.37 -6.15
CA GLY A 98 5.68 8.48 -5.17
C GLY A 98 6.32 9.25 -4.00
N PHE A 99 7.05 10.34 -4.29
CA PHE A 99 7.61 11.21 -3.26
C PHE A 99 6.52 11.90 -2.42
N ASP A 100 5.44 12.37 -3.05
CA ASP A 100 4.34 13.00 -2.35
C ASP A 100 3.64 12.03 -1.41
N VAL A 101 3.38 10.78 -1.85
CA VAL A 101 2.84 9.71 -1.00
C VAL A 101 3.75 9.45 0.20
N MET A 102 5.07 9.33 0.00
CA MET A 102 6.02 9.10 1.10
C MET A 102 6.03 10.26 2.10
N ARG A 103 5.86 11.49 1.63
CA ARG A 103 5.83 12.69 2.47
C ARG A 103 4.53 12.82 3.25
N GLU A 104 3.38 12.55 2.61
CA GLU A 104 2.05 12.74 3.19
C GLU A 104 1.61 11.57 4.08
N ASP A 105 2.27 10.42 3.94
CA ASP A 105 1.92 9.18 4.63
C ASP A 105 2.50 9.10 6.07
N ASN A 106 2.91 10.23 6.66
CA ASN A 106 3.54 10.29 7.97
C ASN A 106 4.74 9.35 8.14
N GLY A 107 5.44 9.05 7.03
CA GLY A 107 6.63 8.20 7.05
C GLY A 107 6.37 6.69 7.14
N PHE A 108 5.12 6.23 7.02
CA PHE A 108 4.77 4.82 7.11
C PHE A 108 5.55 3.96 6.08
N PHE A 109 5.54 4.35 4.80
CA PHE A 109 6.27 3.60 3.78
C PHE A 109 7.79 3.61 4.02
N ILE A 110 8.34 4.70 4.51
CA ILE A 110 9.76 4.79 4.88
C ILE A 110 10.09 3.81 6.01
N GLU A 111 9.23 3.75 7.03
CA GLU A 111 9.39 2.81 8.14
C GLU A 111 9.27 1.34 7.66
N VAL A 112 8.31 1.03 6.78
CA VAL A 112 8.18 -0.30 6.19
C VAL A 112 9.41 -0.66 5.36
N LEU A 113 9.95 0.26 4.56
CA LEU A 113 11.15 0.02 3.75
C LEU A 113 12.38 -0.29 4.59
N LYS A 114 12.56 0.34 5.76
CA LYS A 114 13.65 0.00 6.70
C LYS A 114 13.63 -1.46 7.13
N TYR A 115 12.44 -2.07 7.18
CA TYR A 115 12.22 -3.44 7.65
C TYR A 115 11.67 -4.34 6.54
N TRP A 116 11.88 -3.97 5.28
CA TRP A 116 11.31 -4.64 4.10
C TRP A 116 11.56 -6.15 4.08
N HIS A 117 12.73 -6.61 4.52
CA HIS A 117 13.04 -8.04 4.57
C HIS A 117 12.05 -8.87 5.39
N GLY A 118 11.33 -8.26 6.35
CA GLY A 118 10.28 -8.93 7.11
C GLY A 118 8.93 -8.97 6.38
N TYR A 119 8.73 -8.16 5.34
CA TYR A 119 7.45 -7.99 4.64
C TYR A 119 7.47 -8.36 3.15
N ASN A 120 8.63 -8.58 2.54
CA ASN A 120 8.78 -8.85 1.11
C ASN A 120 8.06 -10.12 0.62
N ASN A 121 7.80 -11.09 1.50
CA ASN A 121 7.00 -12.30 1.20
C ASN A 121 5.55 -12.20 1.71
N SER A 122 5.06 -10.99 2.02
CA SER A 122 3.69 -10.80 2.47
C SER A 122 2.73 -10.64 1.30
N GLU A 123 1.45 -10.97 1.52
CA GLU A 123 0.37 -10.70 0.56
C GLU A 123 0.34 -9.21 0.13
N ALA A 124 0.67 -8.30 1.04
CA ALA A 124 0.73 -6.88 0.73
C ALA A 124 1.86 -6.53 -0.25
N ALA A 125 3.01 -7.20 -0.17
CA ALA A 125 4.10 -7.05 -1.14
C ALA A 125 3.70 -7.59 -2.51
N GLU A 126 3.05 -8.76 -2.56
CA GLU A 126 2.52 -9.34 -3.80
C GLU A 126 1.49 -8.42 -4.47
N ILE A 127 0.59 -7.80 -3.69
CA ILE A 127 -0.39 -6.82 -4.19
C ILE A 127 0.33 -5.63 -4.82
N LEU A 128 1.34 -5.08 -4.14
CA LEU A 128 2.10 -3.93 -4.63
C LEU A 128 2.84 -4.28 -5.93
N GLU A 129 3.55 -5.41 -5.94
CA GLU A 129 4.27 -5.92 -7.11
C GLU A 129 3.34 -6.13 -8.31
N LYS A 130 2.17 -6.74 -8.09
CA LYS A 130 1.15 -6.92 -9.12
C LYS A 130 0.71 -5.59 -9.72
N HIS A 131 0.43 -4.58 -8.90
CA HIS A 131 0.01 -3.27 -9.41
C HIS A 131 1.13 -2.57 -10.19
N PHE A 132 2.38 -2.65 -9.72
CA PHE A 132 3.52 -2.12 -10.47
C PHE A 132 3.71 -2.82 -11.82
N LEU A 133 3.55 -4.15 -11.84
CA LEU A 133 3.63 -4.92 -13.09
C LEU A 133 2.49 -4.54 -14.07
N GLU A 134 1.25 -4.43 -13.59
CA GLU A 134 0.10 -4.03 -14.42
C GLU A 134 0.29 -2.63 -15.01
N VAL A 135 0.71 -1.66 -14.20
CA VAL A 135 1.00 -0.29 -14.65
C VAL A 135 2.17 -0.28 -15.63
N GLY A 136 3.25 -1.01 -15.32
CA GLY A 136 4.41 -1.14 -16.19
C GLY A 136 4.03 -1.71 -17.57
N LEU A 137 3.28 -2.80 -17.59
CA LEU A 137 2.79 -3.40 -18.84
C LEU A 137 1.90 -2.45 -19.65
N TYR A 138 1.00 -1.72 -18.98
CA TYR A 138 0.15 -0.73 -19.64
C TYR A 138 0.98 0.39 -20.28
N VAL A 139 1.93 0.97 -19.52
CA VAL A 139 2.81 2.04 -20.00
C VAL A 139 3.68 1.55 -21.16
N PHE A 140 4.33 0.40 -21.01
CA PHE A 140 5.17 -0.14 -22.07
C PHE A 140 4.39 -0.47 -23.35
N ASN A 141 3.23 -1.10 -23.23
CA ASN A 141 2.38 -1.39 -24.40
C ASN A 141 1.95 -0.10 -25.13
N ARG A 142 1.72 0.98 -24.39
CA ARG A 142 1.36 2.28 -24.95
C ARG A 142 2.50 2.93 -25.71
N PHE A 143 3.72 2.92 -25.15
CA PHE A 143 4.88 3.63 -25.74
C PHE A 143 5.73 2.73 -26.64
N TYR A 144 5.62 1.41 -26.51
CA TYR A 144 6.37 0.42 -27.27
C TYR A 144 5.45 -0.70 -27.81
N PRO A 145 4.45 -0.36 -28.64
CA PRO A 145 3.41 -1.31 -29.09
C PRO A 145 3.97 -2.47 -29.93
N HIS A 146 5.22 -2.38 -30.41
CA HIS A 146 5.88 -3.42 -31.21
C HIS A 146 6.62 -4.46 -30.35
N TRP A 147 6.70 -4.29 -29.04
CA TRP A 147 7.35 -5.26 -28.17
C TRP A 147 6.38 -6.40 -27.85
N SER A 148 6.90 -7.63 -27.86
CA SER A 148 6.10 -8.78 -27.46
C SER A 148 5.79 -8.71 -25.96
N PHE A 149 4.70 -9.33 -25.53
CA PHE A 149 4.33 -9.43 -24.10
C PHE A 149 5.46 -10.06 -23.26
N GLU A 150 6.15 -11.06 -23.78
CA GLU A 150 7.28 -11.70 -23.12
C GLU A 150 8.46 -10.72 -22.93
N THR A 151 8.78 -9.93 -23.95
CA THR A 151 9.79 -8.87 -23.87
C THR A 151 9.41 -7.84 -22.82
N LEU A 152 8.14 -7.42 -22.79
CA LEU A 152 7.62 -6.46 -21.82
C LEU A 152 7.73 -7.01 -20.39
N LYS A 153 7.28 -8.25 -20.19
CA LYS A 153 7.34 -8.93 -18.88
C LYS A 153 8.77 -9.04 -18.37
N ASN A 154 9.71 -9.50 -19.21
CA ASN A 154 11.10 -9.67 -18.83
C ASN A 154 11.77 -8.33 -18.49
N LYS A 155 11.49 -7.27 -19.24
CA LYS A 155 12.05 -5.93 -18.99
C LYS A 155 11.41 -5.28 -17.74
N SER A 156 10.12 -5.45 -17.53
CA SER A 156 9.44 -4.98 -16.31
C SER A 156 9.96 -5.70 -15.07
N PHE A 157 10.20 -7.01 -15.16
CA PHE A 157 10.78 -7.80 -14.08
C PHE A 157 12.20 -7.33 -13.72
N VAL A 158 13.04 -7.02 -14.70
CA VAL A 158 14.38 -6.47 -14.44
C VAL A 158 14.32 -5.12 -13.72
N ILE A 159 13.40 -4.24 -14.12
CA ILE A 159 13.25 -2.92 -13.49
C ILE A 159 12.80 -3.04 -12.02
N ILE A 160 11.92 -4.01 -11.70
CA ILE A 160 11.40 -4.20 -10.35
C ILE A 160 12.44 -4.88 -9.43
N ASN A 161 13.33 -5.71 -9.99
CA ASN A 161 14.29 -6.50 -9.21
C ASN A 161 15.74 -5.99 -9.30
N SER A 162 15.98 -4.82 -9.89
CA SER A 162 17.28 -4.14 -9.93
C SER A 162 17.38 -3.11 -8.85
#